data_ccf670deead7c9a8a9e6c462bba90560
#
_entry.id   ccf670deead7c9a8a9e6c462bba90560
#
_cell.length_a   1.000
_cell.length_b   1.000
_cell.length_c   1.000
_cell.angle_alpha   90.00
_cell.angle_beta   90.00
_cell.angle_gamma   90.00
#
_symmetry.space_group_name_H-M   'P 1'
#
loop_
_entity.id
_entity.type
_entity.pdbx_description
1 polymer ?
#
loop_
_entity_poly.entity_id
_entity_poly.type
_entity_poly.pdbx_seq_one_letter_code
_entity_poly.pdbx_strand_id
1 'polypeptide(L)'
;MAGARSAGETDPTMKILITGCAGFIGMHVAERLLARGDEVVGIDCLNDYYDVALKEARLARLQPHAGFRFLRADVAERDIMAGLFAREKPAAVIHLAAQAGVRYSLVNPLAYADSNLLGFVNVLEGCRQTGVGHLVYASSSSVYGGNSKLPFAETDNVDHPVSLYAATKKANELMAYSYSHLYAIPSTGLRFFTVYGPWGRPDMAYFSFTEAILAGRSIDVFNHGRMMRDFTYIDDIAEGVLRVLDRPPVGEPPHALYNIGNHEPVALLEFIETLERALGREAVKRLLPMQPGDVPATYADISALRAATGFAPTTPLADGIGRFVAWYRAYRP
;
A
#
# COMPACT_ATOMS: atom_id res chain seq x y z
N MET A 1 7.94 -33.32 -15.25
CA MET A 1 8.94 -32.68 -16.11
C MET A 1 8.44 -31.25 -16.41
N ALA A 2 8.94 -30.27 -15.70
CA ALA A 2 8.63 -28.85 -15.97
C ALA A 2 9.56 -28.39 -17.10
N GLY A 3 8.97 -28.12 -18.28
CA GLY A 3 9.70 -27.59 -19.42
C GLY A 3 10.26 -26.22 -19.10
N ALA A 4 11.57 -26.03 -19.26
CA ALA A 4 12.22 -24.73 -19.22
C ALA A 4 11.66 -23.88 -20.36
N ARG A 5 11.00 -22.76 -20.05
CA ARG A 5 10.59 -21.75 -21.04
C ARG A 5 11.83 -21.14 -21.64
N SER A 6 11.84 -20.99 -22.96
CA SER A 6 12.92 -20.36 -23.72
C SER A 6 12.94 -18.85 -23.43
N ALA A 7 14.13 -18.29 -23.21
CA ALA A 7 14.37 -16.86 -23.15
C ALA A 7 14.03 -16.23 -24.50
N GLY A 8 12.86 -15.55 -24.60
CA GLY A 8 12.45 -14.87 -25.84
C GLY A 8 10.95 -14.66 -26.02
N GLU A 9 10.09 -15.30 -25.22
CA GLU A 9 8.67 -15.00 -25.26
C GLU A 9 8.38 -13.82 -24.30
N THR A 10 8.05 -12.68 -24.88
CA THR A 10 7.45 -11.57 -24.10
C THR A 10 6.12 -12.09 -23.56
N ASP A 11 5.96 -12.07 -22.24
CA ASP A 11 4.65 -12.36 -21.61
C ASP A 11 3.57 -11.50 -22.30
N PRO A 12 2.37 -12.05 -22.54
CA PRO A 12 1.32 -11.28 -23.20
C PRO A 12 0.98 -10.05 -22.36
N THR A 13 0.95 -8.89 -23.01
CA THR A 13 0.54 -7.62 -22.41
C THR A 13 -0.81 -7.79 -21.69
N MET A 14 -0.84 -7.53 -20.39
CA MET A 14 -2.08 -7.59 -19.61
C MET A 14 -2.71 -6.20 -19.46
N LYS A 15 -4.04 -6.15 -19.53
CA LYS A 15 -4.78 -4.94 -19.13
C LYS A 15 -5.09 -5.01 -17.65
N ILE A 16 -4.55 -4.08 -16.87
CA ILE A 16 -4.65 -4.05 -15.41
C ILE A 16 -5.38 -2.78 -14.96
N LEU A 17 -6.41 -2.94 -14.14
CA LEU A 17 -7.06 -1.82 -13.47
C LEU A 17 -6.36 -1.56 -12.14
N ILE A 18 -5.87 -0.33 -11.94
CA ILE A 18 -5.32 0.13 -10.66
C ILE A 18 -6.23 1.19 -10.07
N THR A 19 -6.81 0.91 -8.91
CA THR A 19 -7.52 1.94 -8.15
C THR A 19 -6.55 2.61 -7.17
N GLY A 20 -6.67 3.93 -6.98
CA GLY A 20 -5.71 4.69 -6.18
C GLY A 20 -4.38 4.92 -6.90
N CYS A 21 -4.39 5.04 -8.23
CA CYS A 21 -3.18 5.19 -9.05
C CYS A 21 -2.43 6.50 -8.83
N ALA A 22 -3.09 7.57 -8.34
CA ALA A 22 -2.45 8.82 -7.91
C ALA A 22 -1.95 8.77 -6.46
N GLY A 23 -2.17 7.65 -5.77
CA GLY A 23 -1.63 7.37 -4.45
C GLY A 23 -0.13 7.03 -4.49
N PHE A 24 0.50 6.98 -3.31
CA PHE A 24 1.92 6.68 -3.18
C PHE A 24 2.31 5.32 -3.78
N ILE A 25 1.70 4.24 -3.30
CA ILE A 25 2.01 2.88 -3.78
C ILE A 25 1.48 2.69 -5.21
N GLY A 26 0.27 3.21 -5.50
CA GLY A 26 -0.39 3.04 -6.80
C GLY A 26 0.43 3.59 -7.97
N MET A 27 1.03 4.77 -7.80
CA MET A 27 1.87 5.38 -8.82
C MET A 27 3.11 4.51 -9.12
N HIS A 28 3.85 4.06 -8.09
CA HIS A 28 5.05 3.24 -8.27
C HIS A 28 4.75 1.87 -8.88
N VAL A 29 3.63 1.25 -8.50
CA VAL A 29 3.16 0.00 -9.10
C VAL A 29 2.80 0.21 -10.57
N ALA A 30 2.06 1.30 -10.88
CA ALA A 30 1.71 1.64 -12.26
C ALA A 30 2.95 1.87 -13.14
N GLU A 31 3.95 2.63 -12.66
CA GLU A 31 5.22 2.84 -13.41
C GLU A 31 5.92 1.53 -13.76
N ARG A 32 5.98 0.57 -12.81
CA ARG A 32 6.63 -0.72 -13.05
C ARG A 32 5.87 -1.59 -14.05
N LEU A 33 4.52 -1.60 -13.96
CA LEU A 33 3.69 -2.32 -14.93
C LEU A 33 3.84 -1.74 -16.35
N LEU A 34 3.81 -0.42 -16.47
CA LEU A 34 4.03 0.26 -17.74
C LEU A 34 5.43 0.00 -18.31
N ALA A 35 6.46 0.00 -17.46
CA ALA A 35 7.82 -0.36 -17.86
C ALA A 35 7.95 -1.83 -18.28
N ARG A 36 7.10 -2.73 -17.75
CA ARG A 36 7.01 -4.13 -18.16
C ARG A 36 6.27 -4.30 -19.51
N GLY A 37 5.54 -3.29 -19.95
CA GLY A 37 4.77 -3.30 -21.20
C GLY A 37 3.28 -3.57 -21.05
N ASP A 38 2.76 -3.59 -19.82
CA ASP A 38 1.33 -3.76 -19.55
C ASP A 38 0.52 -2.52 -19.90
N GLU A 39 -0.79 -2.72 -20.15
CA GLU A 39 -1.75 -1.64 -20.23
C GLU A 39 -2.33 -1.36 -18.83
N VAL A 40 -2.26 -0.11 -18.40
CA VAL A 40 -2.77 0.30 -17.08
C VAL A 40 -3.92 1.28 -17.22
N VAL A 41 -5.09 0.87 -16.76
CA VAL A 41 -6.22 1.76 -16.51
C VAL A 41 -6.16 2.20 -15.05
N GLY A 42 -5.78 3.46 -14.82
CA GLY A 42 -5.67 4.03 -13.48
C GLY A 42 -6.93 4.83 -13.10
N ILE A 43 -7.46 4.62 -11.91
CA ILE A 43 -8.52 5.48 -11.34
C ILE A 43 -8.11 6.05 -9.99
N ASP A 44 -8.52 7.30 -9.74
CA ASP A 44 -8.37 7.99 -8.46
C ASP A 44 -9.42 9.11 -8.38
N CYS A 45 -9.97 9.40 -7.22
CA CYS A 45 -10.92 10.49 -7.02
C CYS A 45 -10.22 11.84 -6.79
N LEU A 46 -8.91 11.82 -6.52
CA LEU A 46 -8.09 13.01 -6.20
C LEU A 46 -8.67 13.79 -5.03
N ASN A 47 -9.10 13.10 -3.95
CA ASN A 47 -9.62 13.76 -2.76
C ASN A 47 -8.55 14.65 -2.10
N ASP A 48 -9.00 15.58 -1.27
CA ASP A 48 -8.20 16.60 -0.60
C ASP A 48 -7.72 16.19 0.81
N TYR A 49 -7.69 14.89 1.11
CA TYR A 49 -7.17 14.39 2.38
C TYR A 49 -5.74 14.88 2.67
N TYR A 50 -4.94 15.02 1.63
CA TYR A 50 -3.67 15.73 1.63
C TYR A 50 -3.50 16.49 0.30
N ASP A 51 -2.44 17.29 0.19
CA ASP A 51 -2.13 18.15 -0.96
C ASP A 51 -2.40 17.43 -2.32
N VAL A 52 -3.42 17.92 -3.03
CA VAL A 52 -3.85 17.39 -4.33
C VAL A 52 -2.74 17.57 -5.39
N ALA A 53 -1.93 18.64 -5.28
CA ALA A 53 -0.84 18.87 -6.21
C ALA A 53 0.18 17.72 -6.21
N LEU A 54 0.40 17.06 -5.06
CA LEU A 54 1.25 15.87 -5.01
C LEU A 54 0.64 14.68 -5.76
N LYS A 55 -0.69 14.52 -5.74
CA LYS A 55 -1.39 13.49 -6.51
C LYS A 55 -1.32 13.77 -8.01
N GLU A 56 -1.51 15.02 -8.40
CA GLU A 56 -1.39 15.46 -9.79
C GLU A 56 0.03 15.30 -10.31
N ALA A 57 1.04 15.63 -9.50
CA ALA A 57 2.44 15.42 -9.85
C ALA A 57 2.79 13.93 -10.05
N ARG A 58 2.20 13.02 -9.27
CA ARG A 58 2.33 11.57 -9.48
C ARG A 58 1.66 11.13 -10.79
N LEU A 59 0.47 11.64 -11.10
CA LEU A 59 -0.21 11.36 -12.38
C LEU A 59 0.57 11.87 -13.57
N ALA A 60 1.19 13.06 -13.48
CA ALA A 60 2.01 13.63 -14.54
C ALA A 60 3.20 12.73 -14.92
N ARG A 61 3.65 11.84 -14.01
CA ARG A 61 4.67 10.84 -14.31
C ARG A 61 4.12 9.68 -15.15
N LEU A 62 2.88 9.31 -14.96
CA LEU A 62 2.23 8.18 -15.63
C LEU A 62 1.69 8.56 -17.01
N GLN A 63 1.15 9.77 -17.15
CA GLN A 63 0.48 10.25 -18.37
C GLN A 63 1.30 10.16 -19.67
N PRO A 64 2.65 10.34 -19.67
CA PRO A 64 3.44 10.21 -20.91
C PRO A 64 3.52 8.78 -21.46
N HIS A 65 3.20 7.76 -20.67
CA HIS A 65 3.24 6.36 -21.11
C HIS A 65 2.04 6.02 -21.99
N ALA A 66 2.28 5.56 -23.21
CA ALA A 66 1.20 5.21 -24.16
C ALA A 66 0.26 4.12 -23.65
N GLY A 67 0.74 3.20 -22.79
CA GLY A 67 -0.05 2.15 -22.15
C GLY A 67 -0.88 2.63 -20.94
N PHE A 68 -0.80 3.92 -20.56
CA PHE A 68 -1.52 4.44 -19.41
C PHE A 68 -2.76 5.25 -19.81
N ARG A 69 -3.86 4.95 -19.13
CA ARG A 69 -5.07 5.76 -19.22
C ARG A 69 -5.62 6.07 -17.85
N PHE A 70 -5.83 7.35 -17.57
CA PHE A 70 -6.41 7.84 -16.33
C PHE A 70 -7.88 8.15 -16.46
N LEU A 71 -8.67 7.76 -15.44
CA LEU A 71 -10.06 8.13 -15.28
C LEU A 71 -10.29 8.65 -13.86
N ARG A 72 -10.79 9.87 -13.73
CA ARG A 72 -11.17 10.41 -12.43
C ARG A 72 -12.48 9.76 -12.00
N ALA A 73 -12.43 8.93 -10.95
CA ALA A 73 -13.58 8.19 -10.43
C ALA A 73 -13.42 7.91 -8.94
N ASP A 74 -14.52 7.93 -8.21
CA ASP A 74 -14.58 7.44 -6.84
C ASP A 74 -15.02 5.98 -6.83
N VAL A 75 -14.31 5.12 -6.11
CA VAL A 75 -14.66 3.70 -5.97
C VAL A 75 -15.99 3.48 -5.27
N ALA A 76 -16.46 4.46 -4.49
CA ALA A 76 -17.76 4.41 -3.82
C ALA A 76 -18.94 4.63 -4.79
N GLU A 77 -18.70 5.15 -5.99
CA GLU A 77 -19.74 5.41 -6.98
C GLU A 77 -20.10 4.16 -7.79
N ARG A 78 -21.14 3.45 -7.35
CA ARG A 78 -21.56 2.13 -7.88
C ARG A 78 -21.68 2.11 -9.39
N ASP A 79 -22.44 3.03 -9.98
CA ASP A 79 -22.77 3.02 -11.42
C ASP A 79 -21.52 3.32 -12.27
N ILE A 80 -20.66 4.22 -11.78
CA ILE A 80 -19.39 4.54 -12.42
C ILE A 80 -18.50 3.31 -12.43
N MET A 81 -18.37 2.63 -11.28
CA MET A 81 -17.55 1.42 -11.18
C MET A 81 -18.09 0.28 -12.05
N ALA A 82 -19.41 0.04 -12.04
CA ALA A 82 -20.02 -0.98 -12.88
C ALA A 82 -19.77 -0.70 -14.38
N GLY A 83 -19.98 0.54 -14.83
CA GLY A 83 -19.73 0.95 -16.21
C GLY A 83 -18.23 0.86 -16.59
N LEU A 84 -17.34 1.19 -15.66
CA LEU A 84 -15.89 1.06 -15.84
C LEU A 84 -15.50 -0.41 -16.09
N PHE A 85 -15.86 -1.31 -15.21
CA PHE A 85 -15.55 -2.74 -15.37
C PHE A 85 -16.12 -3.34 -16.65
N ALA A 86 -17.40 -3.03 -16.98
CA ALA A 86 -18.05 -3.52 -18.19
C ALA A 86 -17.33 -3.07 -19.47
N ARG A 87 -16.82 -1.82 -19.49
CA ARG A 87 -16.08 -1.26 -20.62
C ARG A 87 -14.66 -1.77 -20.72
N GLU A 88 -13.94 -1.78 -19.60
CA GLU A 88 -12.50 -2.06 -19.60
C GLU A 88 -12.17 -3.56 -19.59
N LYS A 89 -13.00 -4.38 -18.95
CA LYS A 89 -12.80 -5.83 -18.78
C LYS A 89 -11.35 -6.18 -18.43
N PRO A 90 -10.81 -5.66 -17.30
CA PRO A 90 -9.43 -5.86 -16.94
C PRO A 90 -9.14 -7.35 -16.71
N ALA A 91 -7.96 -7.81 -17.13
CA ALA A 91 -7.49 -9.16 -16.85
C ALA A 91 -7.16 -9.35 -15.36
N ALA A 92 -6.65 -8.29 -14.72
CA ALA A 92 -6.35 -8.27 -13.29
C ALA A 92 -6.69 -6.89 -12.69
N VAL A 93 -6.89 -6.86 -11.37
CA VAL A 93 -7.17 -5.63 -10.60
C VAL A 93 -6.19 -5.51 -9.45
N ILE A 94 -5.60 -4.31 -9.29
CA ILE A 94 -4.83 -3.93 -8.10
C ILE A 94 -5.60 -2.83 -7.38
N HIS A 95 -6.25 -3.18 -6.28
CA HIS A 95 -7.08 -2.26 -5.50
C HIS A 95 -6.29 -1.64 -4.35
N LEU A 96 -5.84 -0.40 -4.56
CA LEU A 96 -5.09 0.39 -3.58
C LEU A 96 -5.85 1.66 -3.14
N ALA A 97 -6.98 1.98 -3.77
CA ALA A 97 -7.84 3.09 -3.35
C ALA A 97 -8.43 2.78 -1.96
N ALA A 98 -8.23 3.70 -1.05
CA ALA A 98 -8.80 3.63 0.29
C ALA A 98 -8.68 4.99 0.98
N GLN A 99 -9.58 5.28 1.92
CA GLN A 99 -9.26 6.26 2.94
C GLN A 99 -8.27 5.62 3.91
N ALA A 100 -7.05 6.15 3.95
CA ALA A 100 -5.96 5.64 4.77
C ALA A 100 -5.73 6.51 6.01
N GLY A 101 -4.95 5.98 6.97
CA GLY A 101 -4.60 6.69 8.20
C GLY A 101 -5.46 6.29 9.39
N VAL A 102 -4.81 5.74 10.44
CA VAL A 102 -5.49 5.30 11.66
C VAL A 102 -6.17 6.49 12.36
N ARG A 103 -5.46 7.61 12.51
CA ARG A 103 -5.91 8.78 13.26
C ARG A 103 -7.09 9.50 12.61
N TYR A 104 -7.06 9.63 11.30
CA TYR A 104 -8.14 10.31 10.57
C TYR A 104 -9.46 9.54 10.65
N SER A 105 -9.44 8.23 10.91
CA SER A 105 -10.66 7.44 11.13
C SER A 105 -11.43 7.84 12.40
N LEU A 106 -10.78 8.54 13.34
CA LEU A 106 -11.42 9.11 14.51
C LEU A 106 -12.11 10.46 14.21
N VAL A 107 -11.66 11.15 13.15
CA VAL A 107 -12.15 12.48 12.77
C VAL A 107 -13.24 12.38 11.71
N ASN A 108 -13.06 11.53 10.70
CA ASN A 108 -14.01 11.35 9.60
C ASN A 108 -14.29 9.85 9.34
N PRO A 109 -15.09 9.19 10.19
CA PRO A 109 -15.35 7.75 10.06
C PRO A 109 -16.14 7.39 8.80
N LEU A 110 -17.01 8.27 8.30
CA LEU A 110 -17.85 7.98 7.13
C LEU A 110 -17.03 7.83 5.85
N ALA A 111 -15.96 8.60 5.68
CA ALA A 111 -15.05 8.43 4.55
C ALA A 111 -14.44 7.01 4.49
N TYR A 112 -14.27 6.35 5.64
CA TYR A 112 -13.80 4.96 5.69
C TYR A 112 -14.90 3.97 5.33
N ALA A 113 -16.15 4.22 5.72
CA ALA A 113 -17.28 3.39 5.33
C ALA A 113 -17.49 3.45 3.80
N ASP A 114 -17.47 4.66 3.23
CA ASP A 114 -17.71 4.87 1.81
C ASP A 114 -16.57 4.28 0.96
N SER A 115 -15.33 4.69 1.21
CA SER A 115 -14.19 4.27 0.38
C SER A 115 -13.79 2.81 0.64
N ASN A 116 -13.69 2.39 1.92
CA ASN A 116 -13.08 1.10 2.24
C ASN A 116 -14.09 -0.05 2.25
N LEU A 117 -15.35 0.19 2.56
CA LEU A 117 -16.37 -0.85 2.56
C LEU A 117 -17.22 -0.83 1.28
N LEU A 118 -17.95 0.25 1.04
CA LEU A 118 -18.79 0.36 -0.17
C LEU A 118 -17.92 0.30 -1.43
N GLY A 119 -16.84 1.07 -1.48
CA GLY A 119 -15.91 1.07 -2.62
C GLY A 119 -15.33 -0.31 -2.89
N PHE A 120 -14.97 -1.06 -1.85
CA PHE A 120 -14.43 -2.41 -2.02
C PHE A 120 -15.49 -3.40 -2.53
N VAL A 121 -16.73 -3.31 -2.07
CA VAL A 121 -17.85 -4.13 -2.62
C VAL A 121 -18.05 -3.83 -4.11
N ASN A 122 -17.99 -2.57 -4.54
CA ASN A 122 -18.09 -2.20 -5.95
C ASN A 122 -16.97 -2.83 -6.80
N VAL A 123 -15.75 -2.88 -6.26
CA VAL A 123 -14.61 -3.56 -6.93
C VAL A 123 -14.84 -5.06 -7.00
N LEU A 124 -15.27 -5.70 -5.92
CA LEU A 124 -15.56 -7.14 -5.88
C LEU A 124 -16.66 -7.53 -6.89
N GLU A 125 -17.75 -6.76 -6.93
CA GLU A 125 -18.83 -6.94 -7.92
C GLU A 125 -18.33 -6.75 -9.36
N GLY A 126 -17.48 -5.74 -9.59
CA GLY A 126 -16.85 -5.54 -10.89
C GLY A 126 -16.00 -6.74 -11.31
N CYS A 127 -15.18 -7.28 -10.40
CA CYS A 127 -14.39 -8.48 -10.64
C CYS A 127 -15.27 -9.69 -10.95
N ARG A 128 -16.35 -9.89 -10.17
CA ARG A 128 -17.29 -11.00 -10.36
C ARG A 128 -17.99 -10.93 -11.72
N GLN A 129 -18.49 -9.76 -12.09
CA GLN A 129 -19.30 -9.59 -13.31
C GLN A 129 -18.46 -9.67 -14.58
N THR A 130 -17.16 -9.36 -14.51
CA THR A 130 -16.27 -9.34 -15.68
C THR A 130 -15.28 -10.51 -15.74
N GLY A 131 -15.30 -11.39 -14.74
CA GLY A 131 -14.45 -12.58 -14.73
C GLY A 131 -12.96 -12.23 -14.58
N VAL A 132 -12.62 -11.28 -13.68
CA VAL A 132 -11.23 -10.89 -13.41
C VAL A 132 -10.43 -12.10 -12.94
N GLY A 133 -9.27 -12.32 -13.57
CA GLY A 133 -8.40 -13.46 -13.30
C GLY A 133 -7.63 -13.36 -11.98
N HIS A 134 -7.38 -12.15 -11.46
CA HIS A 134 -6.74 -11.95 -10.15
C HIS A 134 -7.08 -10.57 -9.57
N LEU A 135 -7.54 -10.54 -8.33
CA LEU A 135 -7.68 -9.33 -7.52
C LEU A 135 -6.57 -9.28 -6.46
N VAL A 136 -5.65 -8.33 -6.57
CA VAL A 136 -4.70 -7.98 -5.50
C VAL A 136 -5.25 -6.75 -4.76
N TYR A 137 -5.37 -6.80 -3.44
CA TYR A 137 -5.95 -5.69 -2.69
C TYR A 137 -5.14 -5.33 -1.45
N ALA A 138 -5.19 -4.04 -1.08
CA ALA A 138 -4.50 -3.54 0.10
C ALA A 138 -5.29 -3.84 1.39
N SER A 139 -4.73 -4.70 2.24
CA SER A 139 -4.99 -4.74 3.67
C SER A 139 -3.94 -3.89 4.41
N SER A 140 -3.75 -4.09 5.71
CA SER A 140 -2.84 -3.29 6.53
C SER A 140 -2.37 -4.07 7.75
N SER A 141 -1.14 -3.83 8.20
CA SER A 141 -0.65 -4.31 9.49
C SER A 141 -1.49 -3.82 10.69
N SER A 142 -2.29 -2.77 10.50
CA SER A 142 -3.22 -2.28 11.52
C SER A 142 -4.26 -3.32 11.95
N VAL A 143 -4.55 -4.34 11.13
CA VAL A 143 -5.48 -5.44 11.49
C VAL A 143 -5.00 -6.25 12.70
N TYR A 144 -3.69 -6.28 12.96
CA TYR A 144 -3.13 -6.96 14.13
C TYR A 144 -3.51 -6.29 15.46
N GLY A 145 -3.96 -5.04 15.41
CA GLY A 145 -4.49 -4.34 16.59
C GLY A 145 -3.49 -4.31 17.74
N GLY A 146 -3.94 -4.73 18.91
CA GLY A 146 -3.14 -4.78 20.14
C GLY A 146 -2.36 -6.08 20.35
N ASN A 147 -2.13 -6.91 19.33
CA ASN A 147 -1.36 -8.13 19.48
C ASN A 147 0.04 -7.84 20.03
N SER A 148 0.47 -8.65 21.00
CA SER A 148 1.77 -8.52 21.66
C SER A 148 2.84 -9.49 21.13
N LYS A 149 2.41 -10.58 20.46
CA LYS A 149 3.32 -11.53 19.81
C LYS A 149 4.01 -10.85 18.62
N LEU A 150 5.32 -11.00 18.48
CA LEU A 150 6.14 -10.53 17.38
C LEU A 150 7.08 -11.65 16.91
N PRO A 151 7.37 -11.75 15.59
CA PRO A 151 6.76 -11.00 14.47
C PRO A 151 5.29 -11.33 14.28
N PHE A 152 4.51 -10.41 13.67
CA PHE A 152 3.14 -10.66 13.27
C PHE A 152 3.10 -11.63 12.09
N ALA A 153 2.34 -12.70 12.23
CA ALA A 153 2.12 -13.70 11.18
C ALA A 153 0.67 -13.65 10.68
N GLU A 154 0.43 -14.07 9.44
CA GLU A 154 -0.91 -14.07 8.84
C GLU A 154 -1.90 -14.96 9.58
N THR A 155 -1.39 -15.96 10.30
CA THR A 155 -2.16 -16.90 11.15
C THR A 155 -2.54 -16.34 12.52
N ASP A 156 -2.03 -15.17 12.90
CA ASP A 156 -2.38 -14.56 14.18
C ASP A 156 -3.83 -14.06 14.16
N ASN A 157 -4.49 -14.14 15.32
CA ASN A 157 -5.86 -13.63 15.46
C ASN A 157 -5.87 -12.11 15.26
N VAL A 158 -6.80 -11.62 14.44
CA VAL A 158 -6.96 -10.20 14.10
C VAL A 158 -8.41 -9.72 14.31
N ASP A 159 -9.12 -10.32 15.25
CA ASP A 159 -10.54 -10.02 15.52
C ASP A 159 -10.74 -8.87 16.53
N HIS A 160 -9.65 -8.26 17.01
CA HIS A 160 -9.68 -7.15 17.96
C HIS A 160 -8.97 -5.91 17.42
N PRO A 161 -9.48 -5.30 16.31
CA PRO A 161 -8.92 -4.07 15.77
C PRO A 161 -9.08 -2.92 16.77
N VAL A 162 -8.06 -2.06 16.87
CA VAL A 162 -8.04 -0.91 17.80
C VAL A 162 -8.38 0.42 17.13
N SER A 163 -8.79 0.40 15.88
CA SER A 163 -9.26 1.58 15.14
C SER A 163 -10.29 1.19 14.07
N LEU A 164 -11.15 2.15 13.68
CA LEU A 164 -12.10 1.93 12.59
C LEU A 164 -11.38 1.61 11.26
N TYR A 165 -10.26 2.27 10.98
CA TYR A 165 -9.45 1.94 9.82
C TYR A 165 -9.05 0.44 9.80
N ALA A 166 -8.53 -0.07 10.92
CA ALA A 166 -8.17 -1.47 11.05
C ALA A 166 -9.39 -2.39 10.86
N ALA A 167 -10.53 -2.03 11.44
CA ALA A 167 -11.78 -2.77 11.29
C ALA A 167 -12.23 -2.83 9.81
N THR A 168 -12.15 -1.71 9.07
CA THR A 168 -12.49 -1.72 7.62
C THR A 168 -11.53 -2.58 6.82
N LYS A 169 -10.23 -2.61 7.14
CA LYS A 169 -9.26 -3.46 6.44
C LYS A 169 -9.47 -4.94 6.76
N LYS A 170 -9.79 -5.29 8.00
CA LYS A 170 -10.21 -6.66 8.34
C LYS A 170 -11.49 -7.05 7.61
N ALA A 171 -12.47 -6.17 7.52
CA ALA A 171 -13.69 -6.40 6.74
C ALA A 171 -13.38 -6.68 5.25
N ASN A 172 -12.40 -5.96 4.66
CA ASN A 172 -11.97 -6.25 3.28
C ASN A 172 -11.45 -7.69 3.14
N GLU A 173 -10.64 -8.18 4.08
CA GLU A 173 -10.15 -9.57 4.06
C GLU A 173 -11.31 -10.58 4.09
N LEU A 174 -12.32 -10.36 4.94
CA LEU A 174 -13.50 -11.23 5.06
C LEU A 174 -14.39 -11.17 3.81
N MET A 175 -14.60 -9.97 3.26
CA MET A 175 -15.37 -9.81 2.03
C MET A 175 -14.68 -10.48 0.83
N ALA A 176 -13.36 -10.30 0.66
CA ALA A 176 -12.61 -10.95 -0.40
C ALA A 176 -12.65 -12.47 -0.28
N TYR A 177 -12.48 -13.01 0.94
CA TYR A 177 -12.62 -14.44 1.18
C TYR A 177 -14.00 -14.97 0.78
N SER A 178 -15.07 -14.26 1.16
CA SER A 178 -16.45 -14.66 0.81
C SER A 178 -16.66 -14.69 -0.70
N TYR A 179 -16.13 -13.69 -1.43
CA TYR A 179 -16.24 -13.65 -2.90
C TYR A 179 -15.40 -14.72 -3.58
N SER A 180 -14.20 -15.00 -3.05
CA SER A 180 -13.39 -16.12 -3.54
C SER A 180 -14.09 -17.45 -3.33
N HIS A 181 -14.72 -17.65 -2.17
CA HIS A 181 -15.46 -18.88 -1.86
C HIS A 181 -16.71 -19.07 -2.75
N LEU A 182 -17.52 -18.03 -2.90
CA LEU A 182 -18.79 -18.11 -3.60
C LEU A 182 -18.64 -18.09 -5.13
N TYR A 183 -17.66 -17.37 -5.64
CA TYR A 183 -17.54 -17.06 -7.06
C TYR A 183 -16.19 -17.46 -7.67
N ALA A 184 -15.36 -18.17 -6.90
CA ALA A 184 -14.04 -18.64 -7.33
C ALA A 184 -13.13 -17.50 -7.88
N ILE A 185 -13.26 -16.27 -7.38
CA ILE A 185 -12.41 -15.14 -7.78
C ILE A 185 -11.06 -15.29 -7.10
N PRO A 186 -9.95 -15.47 -7.87
CA PRO A 186 -8.62 -15.47 -7.26
C PRO A 186 -8.34 -14.13 -6.62
N SER A 187 -8.08 -14.09 -5.30
CA SER A 187 -7.82 -12.84 -4.61
C SER A 187 -6.67 -12.96 -3.61
N THR A 188 -5.80 -11.94 -3.58
CA THR A 188 -4.69 -11.86 -2.64
C THR A 188 -4.71 -10.54 -1.89
N GLY A 189 -4.85 -10.61 -0.57
CA GLY A 189 -4.73 -9.47 0.32
C GLY A 189 -3.29 -9.27 0.76
N LEU A 190 -2.82 -8.02 0.74
CA LEU A 190 -1.50 -7.64 1.21
C LEU A 190 -1.63 -6.77 2.46
N ARG A 191 -1.14 -7.26 3.60
CA ARG A 191 -1.04 -6.50 4.85
C ARG A 191 0.23 -5.64 4.80
N PHE A 192 0.08 -4.42 4.28
CA PHE A 192 1.20 -3.47 4.20
C PHE A 192 1.64 -3.01 5.60
N PHE A 193 2.95 -3.06 5.84
CA PHE A 193 3.60 -2.41 6.95
C PHE A 193 3.95 -0.95 6.60
N THR A 194 4.89 -0.31 7.32
CA THR A 194 5.16 1.11 7.09
C THR A 194 5.99 1.32 5.82
N VAL A 195 5.34 1.80 4.77
CA VAL A 195 5.99 2.10 3.48
C VAL A 195 6.57 3.50 3.49
N TYR A 196 7.80 3.66 3.02
CA TYR A 196 8.46 4.96 2.88
C TYR A 196 9.23 5.07 1.55
N GLY A 197 9.54 6.31 1.13
CA GLY A 197 10.30 6.57 -0.09
C GLY A 197 9.86 7.83 -0.83
N PRO A 198 10.48 8.12 -2.00
CA PRO A 198 10.11 9.23 -2.87
C PRO A 198 8.63 9.21 -3.23
N TRP A 199 8.05 10.39 -3.37
CA TRP A 199 6.61 10.56 -3.64
C TRP A 199 5.70 10.05 -2.53
N GLY A 200 6.24 9.91 -1.32
CA GLY A 200 5.51 9.41 -0.17
C GLY A 200 4.36 10.32 0.30
N ARG A 201 3.62 9.86 1.31
CA ARG A 201 2.47 10.58 1.86
C ARG A 201 2.92 11.60 2.89
N PRO A 202 2.41 12.85 2.85
CA PRO A 202 2.80 13.91 3.78
C PRO A 202 2.44 13.66 5.25
N ASP A 203 1.40 12.86 5.50
CA ASP A 203 0.94 12.49 6.85
C ASP A 203 1.80 11.41 7.53
N MET A 204 2.80 10.86 6.83
CA MET A 204 3.73 9.86 7.37
C MET A 204 4.94 10.51 8.04
N ALA A 205 5.44 9.88 9.11
CA ALA A 205 6.52 10.43 9.95
C ALA A 205 7.77 10.85 9.17
N TYR A 206 8.24 10.04 8.21
CA TYR A 206 9.42 10.38 7.42
C TYR A 206 9.25 11.69 6.63
N PHE A 207 8.05 11.96 6.14
CA PHE A 207 7.76 13.18 5.38
C PHE A 207 7.58 14.38 6.30
N SER A 208 6.69 14.27 7.30
CA SER A 208 6.41 15.35 8.25
C SER A 208 7.64 15.73 9.09
N PHE A 209 8.47 14.78 9.47
CA PHE A 209 9.73 15.05 10.18
C PHE A 209 10.73 15.79 9.27
N THR A 210 10.88 15.35 8.02
CA THR A 210 11.74 16.04 7.05
C THR A 210 11.34 17.49 6.88
N GLU A 211 10.05 17.75 6.69
CA GLU A 211 9.52 19.11 6.57
C GLU A 211 9.80 19.95 7.83
N ALA A 212 9.55 19.40 9.00
CA ALA A 212 9.76 20.10 10.26
C ALA A 212 11.25 20.39 10.52
N ILE A 213 12.14 19.41 10.29
CA ILE A 213 13.59 19.56 10.47
C ILE A 213 14.15 20.64 9.54
N LEU A 214 13.79 20.61 8.25
CA LEU A 214 14.23 21.60 7.29
C LEU A 214 13.73 23.00 7.62
N ALA A 215 12.51 23.12 8.13
CA ALA A 215 11.93 24.38 8.58
C ALA A 215 12.42 24.83 9.98
N GLY A 216 13.28 24.07 10.66
CA GLY A 216 13.75 24.38 12.01
C GLY A 216 12.68 24.23 13.10
N ARG A 217 11.60 23.52 12.81
CA ARG A 217 10.51 23.24 13.76
C ARG A 217 10.81 21.94 14.56
N SER A 218 10.25 21.85 15.76
CA SER A 218 10.34 20.59 16.53
C SER A 218 9.50 19.48 15.92
N ILE A 219 9.96 18.23 16.12
CA ILE A 219 9.21 17.02 15.81
C ILE A 219 8.64 16.38 17.07
N ASP A 220 7.43 15.83 16.98
CA ASP A 220 6.78 15.11 18.08
C ASP A 220 7.18 13.65 18.05
N VAL A 221 7.85 13.22 19.12
CA VAL A 221 8.37 11.87 19.28
C VAL A 221 7.54 11.15 20.34
N PHE A 222 6.52 10.43 19.89
CA PHE A 222 5.58 9.73 20.77
C PHE A 222 6.18 8.52 21.46
N ASN A 223 5.55 8.11 22.57
CA ASN A 223 6.02 7.07 23.48
C ASN A 223 7.48 7.31 23.93
N HIS A 224 7.86 8.58 24.07
CA HIS A 224 9.24 8.98 24.42
C HIS A 224 10.32 8.33 23.51
N GLY A 225 9.98 8.06 22.25
CA GLY A 225 10.87 7.40 21.28
C GLY A 225 10.94 5.87 21.40
N ARG A 226 10.24 5.27 22.37
CA ARG A 226 10.25 3.83 22.63
C ARG A 226 9.23 3.10 21.73
N MET A 227 9.44 3.21 20.43
CA MET A 227 8.62 2.57 19.40
C MET A 227 9.54 1.87 18.40
N MET A 228 9.04 0.78 17.84
CA MET A 228 9.70 0.07 16.74
C MET A 228 8.75 -0.02 15.54
N ARG A 229 9.26 0.15 14.34
CA ARG A 229 8.49 0.03 13.11
C ARG A 229 9.27 -0.77 12.07
N ASP A 230 8.54 -1.54 11.32
CA ASP A 230 9.02 -2.20 10.12
C ASP A 230 8.87 -1.22 8.95
N PHE A 231 9.98 -0.61 8.53
CA PHE A 231 10.02 0.34 7.43
C PHE A 231 10.43 -0.36 6.14
N THR A 232 9.56 -0.32 5.14
CA THR A 232 9.81 -0.96 3.85
C THR A 232 9.90 0.08 2.74
N TYR A 233 10.97 0.02 1.96
CA TYR A 233 11.20 0.95 0.87
C TYR A 233 10.20 0.72 -0.28
N ILE A 234 9.78 1.81 -0.92
CA ILE A 234 8.70 1.78 -1.92
C ILE A 234 9.01 0.89 -3.12
N ASP A 235 10.27 0.80 -3.57
CA ASP A 235 10.62 -0.06 -4.69
C ASP A 235 10.47 -1.54 -4.35
N ASP A 236 10.81 -1.93 -3.11
CA ASP A 236 10.60 -3.30 -2.64
C ASP A 236 9.10 -3.61 -2.56
N ILE A 237 8.30 -2.66 -2.10
CA ILE A 237 6.84 -2.80 -2.06
C ILE A 237 6.26 -3.00 -3.47
N ALA A 238 6.64 -2.15 -4.42
CA ALA A 238 6.14 -2.25 -5.79
C ALA A 238 6.54 -3.58 -6.43
N GLU A 239 7.78 -4.03 -6.24
CA GLU A 239 8.25 -5.34 -6.70
C GLU A 239 7.44 -6.49 -6.07
N GLY A 240 7.20 -6.45 -4.76
CA GLY A 240 6.41 -7.46 -4.06
C GLY A 240 4.98 -7.55 -4.60
N VAL A 241 4.33 -6.40 -4.88
CA VAL A 241 3.00 -6.35 -5.47
C VAL A 241 2.98 -6.99 -6.86
N LEU A 242 3.96 -6.71 -7.72
CA LEU A 242 4.05 -7.31 -9.05
C LEU A 242 4.23 -8.82 -8.98
N ARG A 243 5.12 -9.31 -8.11
CA ARG A 243 5.33 -10.75 -7.96
C ARG A 243 4.12 -11.50 -7.45
N VAL A 244 3.32 -10.85 -6.58
CA VAL A 244 2.03 -11.39 -6.14
C VAL A 244 1.02 -11.38 -7.29
N LEU A 245 0.94 -10.29 -8.06
CA LEU A 245 0.04 -10.17 -9.21
C LEU A 245 0.23 -11.33 -10.21
N ASP A 246 1.49 -11.70 -10.47
CA ASP A 246 1.84 -12.76 -11.43
C ASP A 246 1.60 -14.19 -10.88
N ARG A 247 1.10 -14.30 -9.64
CA ARG A 247 0.85 -15.59 -8.97
C ARG A 247 -0.52 -15.64 -8.30
N PRO A 248 -1.60 -15.68 -9.08
CA PRO A 248 -2.94 -15.84 -8.53
C PRO A 248 -3.00 -17.09 -7.65
N PRO A 249 -3.66 -17.00 -6.49
CA PRO A 249 -3.79 -18.14 -5.59
C PRO A 249 -4.59 -19.25 -6.25
N VAL A 250 -4.19 -20.48 -5.98
CA VAL A 250 -4.89 -21.70 -6.39
C VAL A 250 -5.49 -22.38 -5.15
N GLY A 251 -6.55 -23.14 -5.32
CA GLY A 251 -7.20 -23.86 -4.22
C GLY A 251 -8.69 -23.52 -4.12
N GLU A 252 -9.33 -24.02 -3.08
CA GLU A 252 -10.76 -23.81 -2.81
C GLU A 252 -10.98 -23.35 -1.37
N PRO A 253 -11.23 -22.05 -1.15
CA PRO A 253 -11.32 -20.97 -2.15
C PRO A 253 -9.93 -20.49 -2.62
N PRO A 254 -9.82 -19.88 -3.81
CA PRO A 254 -8.59 -19.30 -4.33
C PRO A 254 -8.30 -17.95 -3.67
N HIS A 255 -7.95 -17.96 -2.38
CA HIS A 255 -7.69 -16.79 -1.57
C HIS A 255 -6.37 -16.92 -0.80
N ALA A 256 -5.60 -15.84 -0.77
CA ALA A 256 -4.37 -15.75 0.02
C ALA A 256 -4.26 -14.41 0.75
N LEU A 257 -3.57 -14.43 1.89
CA LEU A 257 -3.16 -13.23 2.63
C LEU A 257 -1.65 -13.29 2.84
N TYR A 258 -0.97 -12.17 2.66
CA TYR A 258 0.46 -12.04 2.92
C TYR A 258 0.78 -10.74 3.65
N ASN A 259 1.69 -10.82 4.59
CA ASN A 259 2.39 -9.65 5.09
C ASN A 259 3.39 -9.16 4.03
N ILE A 260 3.45 -7.84 3.84
CA ILE A 260 4.47 -7.21 3.02
C ILE A 260 5.16 -6.12 3.83
N GLY A 261 6.37 -6.41 4.27
CA GLY A 261 7.19 -5.63 5.19
C GLY A 261 8.66 -5.93 4.98
N ASN A 262 9.55 -5.19 5.66
CA ASN A 262 11.00 -5.35 5.52
C ASN A 262 11.58 -6.48 6.38
N HIS A 263 10.78 -7.03 7.31
CA HIS A 263 11.23 -8.09 8.22
C HIS A 263 12.40 -7.68 9.16
N GLU A 264 12.66 -6.39 9.25
CA GLU A 264 13.69 -5.81 10.11
C GLU A 264 13.12 -4.60 10.88
N PRO A 265 12.73 -4.76 12.15
CA PRO A 265 12.16 -3.67 12.92
C PRO A 265 13.25 -2.67 13.32
N VAL A 266 12.97 -1.39 13.09
CA VAL A 266 13.87 -0.26 13.41
C VAL A 266 13.30 0.55 14.55
N ALA A 267 14.14 0.93 15.51
CA ALA A 267 13.78 1.84 16.60
C ALA A 267 13.48 3.25 16.04
N LEU A 268 12.43 3.91 16.56
CA LEU A 268 12.05 5.24 16.09
C LEU A 268 13.18 6.27 16.19
N LEU A 269 13.98 6.21 17.25
CA LEU A 269 15.13 7.12 17.42
C LEU A 269 16.22 6.86 16.37
N GLU A 270 16.53 5.60 16.06
CA GLU A 270 17.48 5.22 15.01
C GLU A 270 17.00 5.70 13.63
N PHE A 271 15.69 5.57 13.36
CA PHE A 271 15.08 6.12 12.16
C PHE A 271 15.27 7.65 12.07
N ILE A 272 15.02 8.38 13.18
CA ILE A 272 15.22 9.84 13.23
C ILE A 272 16.69 10.20 13.01
N GLU A 273 17.64 9.51 13.66
CA GLU A 273 19.07 9.74 13.47
C GLU A 273 19.52 9.49 12.02
N THR A 274 18.94 8.47 11.36
CA THR A 274 19.21 8.19 9.95
C THR A 274 18.70 9.33 9.06
N LEU A 275 17.52 9.87 9.37
CA LEU A 275 16.96 11.02 8.67
C LEU A 275 17.80 12.29 8.89
N GLU A 276 18.24 12.56 10.14
CA GLU A 276 19.11 13.68 10.50
C GLU A 276 20.43 13.63 9.70
N ARG A 277 21.07 12.46 9.64
CA ARG A 277 22.29 12.25 8.84
C ARG A 277 22.06 12.56 7.37
N ALA A 278 20.99 12.07 6.79
CA ALA A 278 20.64 12.31 5.38
C ALA A 278 20.33 13.79 5.09
N LEU A 279 19.71 14.48 6.05
CA LEU A 279 19.39 15.90 5.95
C LEU A 279 20.60 16.80 6.27
N GLY A 280 21.65 16.29 6.95
CA GLY A 280 22.76 17.09 7.47
C GLY A 280 22.31 18.08 8.55
N ARG A 281 21.24 17.78 9.28
CA ARG A 281 20.62 18.67 10.26
C ARG A 281 19.97 17.88 11.39
N GLU A 282 20.23 18.27 12.64
CA GLU A 282 19.63 17.68 13.83
C GLU A 282 18.18 18.15 14.02
N ALA A 283 17.33 17.26 14.52
CA ALA A 283 15.96 17.52 14.88
C ALA A 283 15.82 18.06 16.31
N VAL A 284 15.00 19.06 16.50
CA VAL A 284 14.53 19.45 17.84
C VAL A 284 13.42 18.47 18.24
N LYS A 285 13.72 17.52 19.14
CA LYS A 285 12.80 16.44 19.52
C LYS A 285 11.97 16.84 20.74
N ARG A 286 10.63 16.77 20.61
CA ARG A 286 9.69 16.91 21.71
C ARG A 286 9.17 15.51 22.09
N LEU A 287 9.64 14.99 23.22
CA LEU A 287 9.23 13.66 23.69
C LEU A 287 7.85 13.71 24.33
N LEU A 288 6.91 12.93 23.82
CA LEU A 288 5.52 12.91 24.24
C LEU A 288 5.09 11.50 24.68
N PRO A 289 4.03 11.38 25.51
CA PRO A 289 3.39 10.10 25.80
C PRO A 289 2.89 9.41 24.54
N MET A 290 2.61 8.12 24.66
CA MET A 290 2.00 7.33 23.58
C MET A 290 0.60 7.87 23.23
N GLN A 291 0.27 7.91 21.94
CA GLN A 291 -1.05 8.34 21.47
C GLN A 291 -2.07 7.20 21.50
N PRO A 292 -3.37 7.50 21.70
CA PRO A 292 -4.44 6.51 21.56
C PRO A 292 -4.45 5.89 20.15
N GLY A 293 -4.62 4.58 20.08
CA GLY A 293 -4.64 3.83 18.81
C GLY A 293 -3.28 3.46 18.23
N ASP A 294 -2.17 3.96 18.83
CA ASP A 294 -0.82 3.54 18.46
C ASP A 294 -0.43 2.23 19.18
N VAL A 295 0.48 1.48 18.56
CA VAL A 295 1.07 0.25 19.14
C VAL A 295 2.59 0.44 19.33
N PRO A 296 3.21 -0.19 20.37
CA PRO A 296 4.63 0.01 20.65
C PRO A 296 5.54 -0.50 19.52
N ALA A 297 5.20 -1.63 18.90
CA ALA A 297 6.01 -2.24 17.86
C ALA A 297 5.14 -2.85 16.76
N THR A 298 5.65 -2.78 15.52
CA THR A 298 5.13 -3.53 14.38
C THR A 298 6.29 -4.20 13.66
N TYR A 299 6.13 -5.50 13.36
CA TYR A 299 7.18 -6.32 12.77
C TYR A 299 6.56 -7.47 11.98
N ALA A 300 6.89 -7.57 10.69
CA ALA A 300 6.32 -8.55 9.77
C ALA A 300 7.06 -9.89 9.82
N ASP A 301 6.32 -10.99 9.90
CA ASP A 301 6.77 -12.26 9.36
C ASP A 301 6.38 -12.30 7.87
N ILE A 302 7.36 -12.36 6.98
CA ILE A 302 7.16 -12.41 5.52
C ILE A 302 7.40 -13.81 4.93
N SER A 303 7.50 -14.83 5.76
CA SER A 303 7.86 -16.19 5.33
C SER A 303 6.88 -16.75 4.31
N ALA A 304 5.58 -16.50 4.48
CA ALA A 304 4.55 -16.91 3.53
C ALA A 304 4.69 -16.23 2.16
N LEU A 305 4.89 -14.91 2.13
CA LEU A 305 5.13 -14.15 0.90
C LEU A 305 6.39 -14.65 0.18
N ARG A 306 7.48 -14.85 0.93
CA ARG A 306 8.76 -15.35 0.39
C ARG A 306 8.60 -16.75 -0.20
N ALA A 307 7.90 -17.63 0.50
CA ALA A 307 7.65 -18.99 -0.01
C ALA A 307 6.80 -19.00 -1.29
N ALA A 308 5.77 -18.13 -1.36
CA ALA A 308 4.87 -18.04 -2.50
C ALA A 308 5.52 -17.39 -3.73
N THR A 309 6.37 -16.39 -3.54
CA THR A 309 6.85 -15.51 -4.63
C THR A 309 8.36 -15.51 -4.84
N GLY A 310 9.14 -16.04 -3.89
CA GLY A 310 10.60 -15.92 -3.86
C GLY A 310 11.09 -14.49 -3.53
N PHE A 311 10.16 -13.59 -3.17
CA PHE A 311 10.48 -12.18 -2.91
C PHE A 311 10.85 -11.96 -1.44
N ALA A 312 11.85 -11.11 -1.22
CA ALA A 312 12.14 -10.47 0.05
C ALA A 312 12.65 -9.05 -0.23
N PRO A 313 12.33 -8.06 0.61
CA PRO A 313 12.90 -6.72 0.53
C PRO A 313 14.42 -6.75 0.66
N THR A 314 15.10 -5.80 0.04
CA THR A 314 16.56 -5.74 0.01
C THR A 314 17.13 -4.34 0.24
N THR A 315 16.29 -3.32 0.31
CA THR A 315 16.76 -1.92 0.42
C THR A 315 17.06 -1.55 1.88
N PRO A 316 18.33 -1.28 2.23
CA PRO A 316 18.68 -0.80 3.57
C PRO A 316 18.01 0.54 3.89
N LEU A 317 17.64 0.76 5.15
CA LEU A 317 16.97 1.99 5.59
C LEU A 317 17.72 3.25 5.19
N ALA A 318 19.04 3.28 5.40
CA ALA A 318 19.87 4.45 5.09
C ALA A 318 19.85 4.82 3.60
N ASP A 319 19.86 3.82 2.71
CA ASP A 319 19.80 4.02 1.26
C ASP A 319 18.43 4.58 0.84
N GLY A 320 17.36 3.97 1.35
CA GLY A 320 16.00 4.41 1.06
C GLY A 320 15.72 5.83 1.57
N ILE A 321 16.17 6.17 2.78
CA ILE A 321 16.07 7.52 3.34
C ILE A 321 16.91 8.52 2.52
N GLY A 322 18.12 8.15 2.11
CA GLY A 322 18.94 8.99 1.22
C GLY A 322 18.24 9.33 -0.09
N ARG A 323 17.62 8.33 -0.75
CA ARG A 323 16.83 8.54 -1.99
C ARG A 323 15.58 9.40 -1.73
N PHE A 324 14.90 9.19 -0.60
CA PHE A 324 13.75 10.02 -0.22
C PHE A 324 14.15 11.49 -0.02
N VAL A 325 15.22 11.76 0.72
CA VAL A 325 15.72 13.12 0.99
C VAL A 325 16.17 13.82 -0.31
N ALA A 326 16.86 13.11 -1.19
CA ALA A 326 17.26 13.64 -2.49
C ALA A 326 16.04 14.05 -3.32
N TRP A 327 15.01 13.19 -3.39
CA TRP A 327 13.75 13.51 -4.04
C TRP A 327 13.04 14.71 -3.38
N TYR A 328 12.96 14.74 -2.04
CA TYR A 328 12.26 15.79 -1.31
C TYR A 328 12.85 17.17 -1.61
N ARG A 329 14.18 17.29 -1.61
CA ARG A 329 14.89 18.54 -1.95
C ARG A 329 14.68 18.99 -3.39
N ALA A 330 14.56 18.05 -4.32
CA ALA A 330 14.28 18.36 -5.72
C ALA A 330 12.82 18.76 -5.96
N TYR A 331 11.89 18.18 -5.20
CA TYR A 331 10.46 18.43 -5.33
C TYR A 331 10.01 19.70 -4.61
N ARG A 332 10.62 20.03 -3.47
CA ARG A 332 10.39 21.25 -2.68
C ARG A 332 11.72 21.95 -2.41
N PRO A 333 12.24 22.71 -3.40
CA PRO A 333 13.53 23.39 -3.31
C PRO A 333 13.54 24.53 -2.28
#